data_ea8947be382bf07ab7ad73e73489ec13
#
_entry.id   ea8947be382bf07ab7ad73e73489ec13
#
_cell.length_a   1.000
_cell.length_b   1.000
_cell.length_c   1.000
_cell.angle_alpha   90.00
_cell.angle_beta   90.00
_cell.angle_gamma   90.00
#
_symmetry.space_group_name_H-M   'P 1'
#
loop_
_entity.id
_entity.type
_entity.pdbx_description
1 polymer ?
#
loop_
_entity_poly.entity_id
_entity_poly.type
_entity_poly.pdbx_seq_one_letter_code
_entity_poly.pdbx_strand_id
1 'polypeptide(L)'
;MPPSESNVLVFEKQINELDARIAEIKRLSIERGEDHAADVAALESERDRLLKDIFSNLSSWDEVLLARHAKRPYTLDYARVIFDDFVELHGDKLFADDKAMVGGIANLDGRQVMFVGQQKGRDLKDRQYRNFGSAKPEGYRKALRLMKIAAKFGRPVICFVDTPAADVNVGSEERGISEAIARNMMVMATLETPVIIVVIGEGGSGGAIGIALGDRVIMLEHSIYSVIPPEGCAAIIYKDAGRAKEAAEALKLTSKDALGLGVIDDIVPEPLGGAHRNMELAARNLKAVLLKHLSDLEKLSIPELLDQRYKKFRDMGTYQEAAVEE
;
A
#
# COMPACT_ATOMS: atom_id res chain seq x y z
N MET A 1 -27.83 -3.90 2.37
CA MET A 1 -27.98 -3.81 0.91
C MET A 1 -26.97 -4.74 0.27
N PRO A 2 -27.35 -5.58 -0.68
CA PRO A 2 -26.37 -6.35 -1.44
C PRO A 2 -25.40 -5.39 -2.13
N PRO A 3 -24.09 -5.74 -2.29
CA PRO A 3 -23.13 -4.90 -2.97
C PRO A 3 -23.64 -4.60 -4.39
N SER A 4 -23.55 -3.36 -4.83
CA SER A 4 -23.84 -3.00 -6.22
C SER A 4 -22.95 -3.87 -7.12
N GLU A 5 -23.48 -4.48 -8.16
CA GLU A 5 -22.76 -5.38 -9.09
C GLU A 5 -21.48 -4.79 -9.68
N SER A 6 -21.31 -3.46 -9.61
CA SER A 6 -20.14 -2.73 -10.09
C SER A 6 -18.84 -2.90 -9.28
N ASN A 7 -18.90 -3.56 -8.11
CA ASN A 7 -17.75 -3.68 -7.20
C ASN A 7 -17.25 -5.14 -7.01
N VAL A 8 -17.79 -6.10 -7.76
CA VAL A 8 -17.41 -7.51 -7.67
C VAL A 8 -16.39 -7.81 -8.78
N LEU A 9 -15.20 -8.26 -8.40
CA LEU A 9 -14.21 -8.71 -9.37
C LEU A 9 -14.70 -10.00 -10.04
N VAL A 10 -14.43 -10.13 -11.34
CA VAL A 10 -14.95 -11.26 -12.15
C VAL A 10 -14.57 -12.61 -11.54
N PHE A 11 -13.33 -12.73 -11.07
CA PHE A 11 -12.84 -13.97 -10.45
C PHE A 11 -13.38 -14.22 -9.03
N GLU A 12 -13.98 -13.22 -8.37
CA GLU A 12 -14.61 -13.37 -7.06
C GLU A 12 -16.10 -13.73 -7.13
N LYS A 13 -16.70 -13.74 -8.32
CA LYS A 13 -18.15 -13.92 -8.48
C LYS A 13 -18.65 -15.21 -7.82
N GLN A 14 -18.02 -16.34 -8.13
CA GLN A 14 -18.39 -17.65 -7.56
C GLN A 14 -18.20 -17.70 -6.04
N ILE A 15 -17.15 -17.08 -5.54
CA ILE A 15 -16.88 -16.98 -4.09
C ILE A 15 -17.99 -16.20 -3.39
N ASN A 16 -18.40 -15.07 -3.96
CA ASN A 16 -19.46 -14.24 -3.40
C ASN A 16 -20.84 -14.94 -3.47
N GLU A 17 -21.10 -15.76 -4.48
CA GLU A 17 -22.29 -16.59 -4.57
C GLU A 17 -22.31 -17.65 -3.45
N LEU A 18 -21.18 -18.31 -3.16
CA LEU A 18 -21.04 -19.24 -2.04
C LEU A 18 -21.21 -18.54 -0.68
N ASP A 19 -20.60 -17.37 -0.50
CA ASP A 19 -20.75 -16.58 0.73
C ASP A 19 -22.21 -16.18 0.96
N ALA A 20 -22.92 -15.76 -0.08
CA ALA A 20 -24.34 -15.41 0.00
C ALA A 20 -25.20 -16.64 0.38
N ARG A 21 -24.92 -17.80 -0.20
CA ARG A 21 -25.61 -19.05 0.11
C ARG A 21 -25.36 -19.52 1.55
N ILE A 22 -24.10 -19.43 2.02
CA ILE A 22 -23.73 -19.73 3.42
C ILE A 22 -24.49 -18.81 4.38
N ALA A 23 -24.50 -17.50 4.10
CA ALA A 23 -25.20 -16.53 4.92
C ALA A 23 -26.71 -16.79 4.99
N GLU A 24 -27.34 -17.16 3.86
CA GLU A 24 -28.77 -17.49 3.80
C GLU A 24 -29.11 -18.75 4.61
N ILE A 25 -28.31 -19.82 4.50
CA ILE A 25 -28.52 -21.05 5.28
C ILE A 25 -28.37 -20.75 6.78
N LYS A 26 -27.34 -20.02 7.19
CA LYS A 26 -27.15 -19.61 8.60
C LYS A 26 -28.33 -18.79 9.12
N ARG A 27 -28.90 -17.89 8.31
CA ARG A 27 -30.08 -17.11 8.65
C ARG A 27 -31.31 -18.00 8.85
N LEU A 28 -31.57 -18.92 7.91
CA LEU A 28 -32.69 -19.84 7.97
C LEU A 28 -32.59 -20.81 9.15
N SER A 29 -31.38 -21.29 9.48
CA SER A 29 -31.11 -22.11 10.66
C SER A 29 -31.55 -21.42 11.96
N ILE A 30 -31.21 -20.14 12.10
CA ILE A 30 -31.62 -19.35 13.27
C ILE A 30 -33.13 -19.11 13.32
N GLU A 31 -33.73 -18.75 12.18
CA GLU A 31 -35.16 -18.42 12.09
C GLU A 31 -36.07 -19.63 12.31
N ARG A 32 -35.67 -20.82 11.86
CA ARG A 32 -36.48 -22.05 11.91
C ARG A 32 -36.11 -23.03 13.02
N GLY A 33 -34.93 -22.81 13.69
CA GLY A 33 -34.40 -23.72 14.68
C GLY A 33 -33.93 -25.06 14.08
N GLU A 34 -33.58 -25.07 12.78
CA GLU A 34 -33.09 -26.25 12.07
C GLU A 34 -31.57 -26.32 12.10
N ASP A 35 -31.01 -27.52 12.27
CA ASP A 35 -29.57 -27.74 12.25
C ASP A 35 -29.06 -27.98 10.82
N HIS A 36 -28.39 -27.00 10.23
CA HIS A 36 -27.72 -27.08 8.94
C HIS A 36 -26.20 -26.97 9.05
N ALA A 37 -25.63 -27.30 10.20
CA ALA A 37 -24.19 -27.16 10.45
C ALA A 37 -23.31 -27.93 9.44
N ALA A 38 -23.76 -29.15 9.05
CA ALA A 38 -23.06 -29.99 8.07
C ALA A 38 -23.04 -29.34 6.65
N ASP A 39 -24.19 -28.80 6.22
CA ASP A 39 -24.29 -28.13 4.91
C ASP A 39 -23.44 -26.86 4.86
N VAL A 40 -23.46 -26.07 5.94
CA VAL A 40 -22.62 -24.87 6.07
C VAL A 40 -21.15 -25.24 6.02
N ALA A 41 -20.72 -26.28 6.76
CA ALA A 41 -19.32 -26.71 6.77
C ALA A 41 -18.85 -27.19 5.40
N ALA A 42 -19.70 -27.91 4.64
CA ALA A 42 -19.38 -28.34 3.28
C ALA A 42 -19.21 -27.17 2.33
N LEU A 43 -20.09 -26.15 2.36
CA LEU A 43 -20.00 -24.96 1.53
C LEU A 43 -18.79 -24.07 1.93
N GLU A 44 -18.47 -23.95 3.21
CA GLU A 44 -17.30 -23.24 3.68
C GLU A 44 -16.00 -23.91 3.19
N SER A 45 -15.95 -25.25 3.21
CA SER A 45 -14.82 -26.02 2.69
C SER A 45 -14.65 -25.85 1.17
N GLU A 46 -15.75 -25.87 0.42
CA GLU A 46 -15.76 -25.62 -1.03
C GLU A 46 -15.28 -24.19 -1.34
N ARG A 47 -15.81 -23.18 -0.63
CA ARG A 47 -15.39 -21.79 -0.75
C ARG A 47 -13.90 -21.63 -0.49
N ASP A 48 -13.38 -22.22 0.59
CA ASP A 48 -11.97 -22.09 0.97
C ASP A 48 -11.03 -22.77 -0.04
N ARG A 49 -11.48 -23.88 -0.63
CA ARG A 49 -10.77 -24.53 -1.74
C ARG A 49 -10.72 -23.64 -2.98
N LEU A 50 -11.87 -23.06 -3.35
CA LEU A 50 -11.97 -22.16 -4.50
C LEU A 50 -11.14 -20.88 -4.30
N LEU A 51 -11.17 -20.31 -3.09
CA LEU A 51 -10.31 -19.18 -2.72
C LEU A 51 -8.82 -19.50 -2.91
N LYS A 52 -8.35 -20.65 -2.41
CA LYS A 52 -6.96 -21.08 -2.56
C LYS A 52 -6.56 -21.24 -4.02
N ASP A 53 -7.42 -21.87 -4.82
CA ASP A 53 -7.18 -22.11 -6.23
C ASP A 53 -7.08 -20.79 -7.02
N ILE A 54 -8.03 -19.88 -6.84
CA ILE A 54 -8.07 -18.58 -7.52
C ILE A 54 -6.88 -17.72 -7.08
N PHE A 55 -6.65 -17.55 -5.77
CA PHE A 55 -5.65 -16.62 -5.24
C PHE A 55 -4.21 -17.13 -5.38
N SER A 56 -4.00 -18.42 -5.66
CA SER A 56 -2.69 -18.94 -6.05
C SER A 56 -2.33 -18.69 -7.52
N ASN A 57 -3.31 -18.35 -8.37
CA ASN A 57 -3.15 -18.23 -9.82
C ASN A 57 -3.59 -16.86 -10.39
N LEU A 58 -3.54 -15.80 -9.59
CA LEU A 58 -3.88 -14.46 -10.05
C LEU A 58 -2.89 -13.97 -11.10
N SER A 59 -3.41 -13.35 -12.16
CA SER A 59 -2.60 -12.61 -13.13
C SER A 59 -2.15 -11.26 -12.56
N SER A 60 -1.14 -10.64 -13.16
CA SER A 60 -0.71 -9.29 -12.76
C SER A 60 -1.85 -8.26 -12.87
N TRP A 61 -2.78 -8.46 -13.81
CA TRP A 61 -3.96 -7.61 -13.91
C TRP A 61 -4.97 -7.85 -12.78
N ASP A 62 -5.15 -9.08 -12.34
CA ASP A 62 -6.01 -9.38 -11.18
C ASP A 62 -5.45 -8.77 -9.90
N GLU A 63 -4.12 -8.76 -9.73
CA GLU A 63 -3.43 -8.04 -8.64
C GLU A 63 -3.69 -6.52 -8.70
N VAL A 64 -3.67 -5.91 -9.90
CA VAL A 64 -4.05 -4.50 -10.07
C VAL A 64 -5.48 -4.24 -9.62
N LEU A 65 -6.42 -5.12 -9.98
CA LEU A 65 -7.82 -5.00 -9.60
C LEU A 65 -8.01 -5.16 -8.08
N LEU A 66 -7.28 -6.10 -7.45
CA LEU A 66 -7.28 -6.28 -5.99
C LEU A 66 -6.70 -5.08 -5.25
N ALA A 67 -5.57 -4.55 -5.71
CA ALA A 67 -4.97 -3.34 -5.14
C ALA A 67 -5.93 -2.13 -5.16
N ARG A 68 -6.80 -2.08 -6.17
CA ARG A 68 -7.83 -1.04 -6.37
C ARG A 68 -9.20 -1.39 -5.81
N HIS A 69 -9.35 -2.56 -5.19
CA HIS A 69 -10.66 -3.03 -4.74
C HIS A 69 -11.30 -2.03 -3.78
N ALA A 70 -12.58 -1.66 -4.02
CA ALA A 70 -13.28 -0.60 -3.29
C ALA A 70 -13.41 -0.83 -1.77
N LYS A 71 -13.36 -2.10 -1.34
CA LYS A 71 -13.39 -2.49 0.07
C LYS A 71 -12.01 -2.72 0.67
N ARG A 72 -10.92 -2.56 -0.12
CA ARG A 72 -9.56 -2.70 0.41
C ARG A 72 -9.34 -1.70 1.54
N PRO A 73 -8.74 -2.09 2.66
CA PRO A 73 -8.43 -1.16 3.74
C PRO A 73 -7.48 -0.07 3.28
N TYR A 74 -7.74 1.17 3.69
CA TYR A 74 -6.89 2.32 3.43
C TYR A 74 -6.03 2.67 4.64
N THR A 75 -5.16 3.63 4.49
CA THR A 75 -4.18 4.08 5.48
C THR A 75 -4.77 4.27 6.88
N LEU A 76 -5.88 5.00 7.01
CA LEU A 76 -6.51 5.23 8.32
C LEU A 76 -7.23 4.01 8.88
N ASP A 77 -7.65 3.05 8.04
CA ASP A 77 -8.23 1.80 8.52
C ASP A 77 -7.17 0.96 9.24
N TYR A 78 -6.00 0.80 8.60
CA TYR A 78 -4.84 0.15 9.22
C TYR A 78 -4.36 0.88 10.46
N ALA A 79 -4.26 2.22 10.38
CA ALA A 79 -3.78 3.02 11.50
C ALA A 79 -4.60 2.81 12.77
N ARG A 80 -5.93 2.74 12.67
CA ARG A 80 -6.83 2.50 13.81
C ARG A 80 -6.65 1.16 14.50
N VAL A 81 -6.16 0.14 13.79
CA VAL A 81 -5.97 -1.22 14.34
C VAL A 81 -4.53 -1.43 14.81
N ILE A 82 -3.56 -0.83 14.13
CA ILE A 82 -2.13 -1.05 14.35
C ILE A 82 -1.60 -0.16 15.46
N PHE A 83 -2.02 1.10 15.49
CA PHE A 83 -1.49 2.11 16.40
C PHE A 83 -2.48 2.48 17.51
N ASP A 84 -1.92 2.73 18.68
CA ASP A 84 -2.60 3.38 19.79
C ASP A 84 -2.26 4.88 19.80
N ASP A 85 -3.13 5.71 20.40
CA ASP A 85 -2.90 7.14 20.67
C ASP A 85 -2.48 7.96 19.44
N PHE A 86 -3.07 7.67 18.27
CA PHE A 86 -2.75 8.42 17.04
C PHE A 86 -3.26 9.86 17.12
N VAL A 87 -2.32 10.82 17.08
CA VAL A 87 -2.58 12.25 17.04
C VAL A 87 -2.17 12.81 15.69
N GLU A 88 -3.16 13.14 14.85
CA GLU A 88 -2.91 13.69 13.51
C GLU A 88 -2.36 15.12 13.59
N LEU A 89 -1.32 15.40 12.81
CA LEU A 89 -0.69 16.71 12.67
C LEU A 89 -0.94 17.27 11.28
N HIS A 90 -1.44 18.50 11.21
CA HIS A 90 -1.91 19.13 10.00
C HIS A 90 -0.96 20.20 9.45
N GLY A 91 -1.08 20.46 8.14
CA GLY A 91 -0.46 21.58 7.44
C GLY A 91 1.03 21.43 7.15
N ASP A 92 1.46 22.04 6.04
CA ASP A 92 2.86 22.07 5.61
C ASP A 92 3.67 23.25 6.23
N LYS A 93 3.00 24.15 6.95
CA LYS A 93 3.55 25.38 7.51
C LYS A 93 4.02 26.39 6.45
N LEU A 94 3.57 26.25 5.21
CA LEU A 94 3.93 27.12 4.10
C LEU A 94 2.70 27.62 3.32
N PHE A 95 1.81 26.69 2.91
CA PHE A 95 0.65 27.01 2.07
C PHE A 95 -0.66 26.50 2.66
N ALA A 96 -0.82 25.18 2.85
CA ALA A 96 -2.07 24.58 3.27
C ALA A 96 -1.89 23.20 3.93
N ASP A 97 -3.02 22.59 4.32
CA ASP A 97 -3.08 21.19 4.67
C ASP A 97 -3.62 20.38 3.48
N ASP A 98 -2.98 19.25 3.20
CA ASP A 98 -3.42 18.29 2.18
C ASP A 98 -4.12 17.09 2.84
N LYS A 99 -5.36 16.84 2.45
CA LYS A 99 -6.19 15.75 3.00
C LYS A 99 -5.88 14.39 2.40
N ALA A 100 -5.16 14.36 1.26
CA ALA A 100 -4.65 13.12 0.67
C ALA A 100 -3.44 12.56 1.42
N MET A 101 -2.72 13.40 2.18
CA MET A 101 -1.60 12.99 3.03
C MET A 101 -1.99 13.12 4.48
N VAL A 102 -2.03 12.03 5.22
CA VAL A 102 -2.28 11.99 6.67
C VAL A 102 -0.98 11.69 7.40
N GLY A 103 -0.84 12.14 8.63
CA GLY A 103 0.31 11.78 9.44
C GLY A 103 0.32 12.46 10.80
N GLY A 104 1.09 11.89 11.71
CA GLY A 104 1.16 12.35 13.09
C GLY A 104 1.94 11.42 14.00
N ILE A 105 1.83 11.66 15.28
CA ILE A 105 2.47 10.84 16.32
C ILE A 105 1.54 9.68 16.66
N ALA A 106 2.11 8.49 16.78
CA ALA A 106 1.38 7.28 17.15
C ALA A 106 2.20 6.39 18.09
N ASN A 107 1.54 5.44 18.72
CA ASN A 107 2.18 4.42 19.55
C ASN A 107 2.02 3.06 18.86
N LEU A 108 3.14 2.40 18.59
CA LEU A 108 3.19 1.03 18.08
C LEU A 108 3.72 0.11 19.18
N ASP A 109 2.82 -0.51 19.94
CA ASP A 109 3.15 -1.48 20.97
C ASP A 109 4.16 -0.92 21.99
N GLY A 110 3.87 0.28 22.53
CA GLY A 110 4.73 1.00 23.47
C GLY A 110 5.85 1.85 22.83
N ARG A 111 6.07 1.76 21.53
CA ARG A 111 7.06 2.55 20.79
C ARG A 111 6.42 3.78 20.16
N GLN A 112 6.90 4.96 20.52
CA GLN A 112 6.46 6.19 19.86
C GLN A 112 7.06 6.27 18.46
N VAL A 113 6.21 6.40 17.46
CA VAL A 113 6.58 6.48 16.04
C VAL A 113 5.95 7.71 15.39
N MET A 114 6.54 8.16 14.30
CA MET A 114 5.91 9.10 13.39
C MET A 114 5.27 8.29 12.26
N PHE A 115 3.97 8.42 12.11
CA PHE A 115 3.21 7.79 11.04
C PHE A 115 2.90 8.81 9.94
N VAL A 116 3.03 8.40 8.68
CA VAL A 116 2.69 9.19 7.48
C VAL A 116 2.05 8.25 6.47
N GLY A 117 1.06 8.70 5.72
CA GLY A 117 0.51 7.86 4.65
C GLY A 117 -0.46 8.58 3.73
N GLN A 118 -0.64 8.02 2.55
CA GLN A 118 -1.62 8.51 1.59
C GLN A 118 -2.98 7.88 1.89
N GLN A 119 -4.02 8.71 1.90
CA GLN A 119 -5.39 8.32 2.21
C GLN A 119 -6.29 8.51 1.00
N LYS A 120 -6.86 7.41 0.53
CA LYS A 120 -7.98 7.41 -0.42
C LYS A 120 -9.31 7.58 0.32
N GLY A 121 -10.35 8.01 -0.37
CA GLY A 121 -11.70 8.12 0.17
C GLY A 121 -12.59 6.93 -0.15
N ARG A 122 -13.64 6.69 0.65
CA ARG A 122 -14.57 5.57 0.50
C ARG A 122 -15.69 5.85 -0.51
N ASP A 123 -16.40 6.94 -0.31
CA ASP A 123 -17.45 7.40 -1.23
C ASP A 123 -16.96 8.54 -2.12
N LEU A 124 -17.79 9.00 -3.05
CA LEU A 124 -17.41 10.04 -3.98
C LEU A 124 -17.01 11.34 -3.28
N LYS A 125 -17.73 11.73 -2.23
CA LYS A 125 -17.47 12.97 -1.47
C LYS A 125 -16.13 12.89 -0.73
N ASP A 126 -15.88 11.76 -0.06
CA ASP A 126 -14.62 11.53 0.65
C ASP A 126 -13.45 11.39 -0.35
N ARG A 127 -13.65 10.72 -1.50
CA ARG A 127 -12.65 10.65 -2.57
C ARG A 127 -12.27 12.03 -3.10
N GLN A 128 -13.25 12.90 -3.34
CA GLN A 128 -12.97 14.28 -3.76
C GLN A 128 -12.24 15.06 -2.67
N TYR A 129 -12.65 14.92 -1.40
CA TYR A 129 -11.99 15.54 -0.26
C TYR A 129 -10.54 15.10 -0.10
N ARG A 130 -10.25 13.82 -0.35
CA ARG A 130 -8.91 13.20 -0.31
C ARG A 130 -8.16 13.26 -1.65
N ASN A 131 -8.69 14.02 -2.62
CA ASN A 131 -8.12 14.08 -3.97
C ASN A 131 -7.75 12.69 -4.54
N PHE A 132 -8.61 11.69 -4.30
CA PHE A 132 -8.43 10.28 -4.73
C PHE A 132 -7.12 9.64 -4.26
N GLY A 133 -6.50 10.15 -3.19
CA GLY A 133 -5.20 9.70 -2.69
C GLY A 133 -4.01 10.35 -3.40
N SER A 134 -4.25 11.25 -4.37
CA SER A 134 -3.19 11.96 -5.10
C SER A 134 -2.77 13.20 -4.31
N ALA A 135 -1.64 13.11 -3.62
CA ALA A 135 -1.15 14.19 -2.79
C ALA A 135 -0.64 15.38 -3.62
N LYS A 136 -0.90 16.58 -3.12
CA LYS A 136 -0.43 17.86 -3.62
C LYS A 136 0.94 18.22 -3.04
N PRO A 137 1.63 19.28 -3.53
CA PRO A 137 2.92 19.70 -2.98
C PRO A 137 2.92 19.89 -1.47
N GLU A 138 1.87 20.49 -0.92
CA GLU A 138 1.69 20.68 0.52
C GLU A 138 1.58 19.37 1.30
N GLY A 139 1.09 18.28 0.70
CA GLY A 139 1.07 16.96 1.30
C GLY A 139 2.48 16.40 1.48
N TYR A 140 3.33 16.47 0.44
CA TYR A 140 4.72 16.05 0.51
C TYR A 140 5.53 16.91 1.49
N ARG A 141 5.33 18.24 1.50
CA ARG A 141 5.97 19.12 2.47
C ARG A 141 5.52 18.83 3.91
N LYS A 142 4.23 18.51 4.13
CA LYS A 142 3.74 18.05 5.43
C LYS A 142 4.44 16.77 5.85
N ALA A 143 4.50 15.77 4.97
CA ALA A 143 5.20 14.51 5.22
C ALA A 143 6.66 14.76 5.63
N LEU A 144 7.38 15.56 4.86
CA LEU A 144 8.77 15.92 5.15
C LEU A 144 8.93 16.61 6.51
N ARG A 145 8.04 17.53 6.83
CA ARG A 145 8.04 18.21 8.14
C ARG A 145 7.90 17.22 9.29
N LEU A 146 6.99 16.25 9.16
CA LEU A 146 6.77 15.20 10.16
C LEU A 146 8.00 14.30 10.30
N MET A 147 8.58 13.86 9.19
CA MET A 147 9.79 13.03 9.17
C MET A 147 10.98 13.74 9.85
N LYS A 148 11.17 15.04 9.58
CA LYS A 148 12.20 15.86 10.25
C LYS A 148 11.96 15.98 11.76
N ILE A 149 10.71 16.10 12.19
CA ILE A 149 10.36 16.08 13.62
C ILE A 149 10.71 14.72 14.22
N ALA A 150 10.38 13.62 13.54
CA ALA A 150 10.72 12.28 13.97
C ALA A 150 12.23 12.11 14.19
N ALA A 151 13.06 12.45 13.21
CA ALA A 151 14.50 12.37 13.31
C ALA A 151 15.05 13.22 14.47
N LYS A 152 14.56 14.46 14.61
CA LYS A 152 14.95 15.36 15.72
C LYS A 152 14.74 14.73 17.11
N PHE A 153 13.71 13.92 17.26
CA PHE A 153 13.38 13.28 18.54
C PHE A 153 13.74 11.77 18.58
N GLY A 154 14.51 11.29 17.59
CA GLY A 154 14.93 9.90 17.51
C GLY A 154 13.74 8.92 17.44
N ARG A 155 12.66 9.31 16.74
CA ARG A 155 11.46 8.47 16.58
C ARG A 155 11.47 7.82 15.21
N PRO A 156 11.22 6.50 15.10
CA PRO A 156 11.08 5.84 13.81
C PRO A 156 9.94 6.43 12.98
N VAL A 157 10.09 6.36 11.67
CA VAL A 157 9.07 6.77 10.70
C VAL A 157 8.47 5.53 10.05
N ILE A 158 7.14 5.47 9.99
CA ILE A 158 6.39 4.45 9.25
C ILE A 158 5.55 5.14 8.19
N CYS A 159 5.77 4.80 6.91
CA CYS A 159 5.05 5.37 5.77
C CYS A 159 4.15 4.33 5.13
N PHE A 160 2.85 4.64 4.97
CA PHE A 160 1.94 3.83 4.17
C PHE A 160 1.69 4.48 2.81
N VAL A 161 1.99 3.73 1.76
CA VAL A 161 1.85 4.15 0.36
C VAL A 161 0.57 3.57 -0.20
N ASP A 162 -0.34 4.44 -0.62
CA ASP A 162 -1.57 4.06 -1.33
C ASP A 162 -2.06 5.21 -2.21
N THR A 163 -1.47 5.34 -3.38
CA THR A 163 -1.77 6.41 -4.33
C THR A 163 -1.65 5.92 -5.78
N PRO A 164 -2.54 6.35 -6.68
CA PRO A 164 -2.36 6.11 -8.10
C PRO A 164 -1.25 6.97 -8.72
N ALA A 165 -1.01 8.18 -8.18
CA ALA A 165 0.00 9.15 -8.62
C ALA A 165 0.03 10.36 -7.69
N ALA A 166 0.99 11.27 -7.87
CA ALA A 166 0.91 12.63 -7.34
C ALA A 166 -0.15 13.45 -8.09
N ASP A 167 -0.61 14.55 -7.51
CA ASP A 167 -1.57 15.44 -8.17
C ASP A 167 -0.94 16.14 -9.39
N VAL A 168 -1.63 16.10 -10.53
CA VAL A 168 -1.14 16.60 -11.84
C VAL A 168 -1.81 17.90 -12.27
N ASN A 169 -2.57 18.55 -11.39
CA ASN A 169 -3.24 19.80 -11.71
C ASN A 169 -2.26 20.98 -11.84
N VAL A 170 -2.63 21.97 -12.66
CA VAL A 170 -1.85 23.19 -12.88
C VAL A 170 -1.45 23.85 -11.56
N GLY A 171 -2.36 23.97 -10.61
CA GLY A 171 -2.05 24.55 -9.30
C GLY A 171 -1.02 23.75 -8.49
N SER A 172 -0.85 22.45 -8.74
CA SER A 172 0.22 21.65 -8.12
C SER A 172 1.56 21.87 -8.81
N GLU A 173 1.58 22.02 -10.14
CA GLU A 173 2.77 22.41 -10.88
C GLU A 173 3.27 23.80 -10.44
N GLU A 174 2.38 24.78 -10.36
CA GLU A 174 2.69 26.15 -9.91
C GLU A 174 3.28 26.20 -8.49
N ARG A 175 2.88 25.27 -7.62
CA ARG A 175 3.40 25.16 -6.25
C ARG A 175 4.54 24.16 -6.08
N GLY A 176 5.08 23.65 -7.17
CA GLY A 176 6.32 22.87 -7.22
C GLY A 176 6.15 21.42 -6.76
N ILE A 177 5.23 20.63 -7.36
CA ILE A 177 5.02 19.22 -7.03
C ILE A 177 6.30 18.40 -7.22
N SER A 178 7.02 18.60 -8.31
CA SER A 178 8.27 17.87 -8.60
C SER A 178 9.37 18.20 -7.60
N GLU A 179 9.52 19.48 -7.21
CA GLU A 179 10.46 19.90 -6.17
C GLU A 179 10.12 19.27 -4.81
N ALA A 180 8.82 19.28 -4.43
CA ALA A 180 8.40 18.73 -3.16
C ALA A 180 8.69 17.22 -3.05
N ILE A 181 8.47 16.46 -4.13
CA ILE A 181 8.80 15.03 -4.22
C ILE A 181 10.32 14.82 -4.15
N ALA A 182 11.09 15.51 -5.00
CA ALA A 182 12.53 15.36 -5.07
C ALA A 182 13.21 15.72 -3.74
N ARG A 183 12.73 16.79 -3.08
CA ARG A 183 13.23 17.22 -1.78
C ARG A 183 12.95 16.18 -0.68
N ASN A 184 11.79 15.56 -0.70
CA ASN A 184 11.49 14.47 0.22
C ASN A 184 12.48 13.32 0.04
N MET A 185 12.67 12.85 -1.18
CA MET A 185 13.61 11.77 -1.49
C MET A 185 15.03 12.12 -1.00
N MET A 186 15.51 13.30 -1.31
CA MET A 186 16.85 13.76 -0.89
C MET A 186 17.02 13.76 0.63
N VAL A 187 16.01 14.23 1.38
CA VAL A 187 16.07 14.27 2.84
C VAL A 187 15.88 12.87 3.44
N MET A 188 14.97 12.05 2.91
CA MET A 188 14.77 10.70 3.39
C MET A 188 16.01 9.82 3.24
N ALA A 189 16.81 10.03 2.19
CA ALA A 189 18.09 9.33 2.00
C ALA A 189 19.07 9.51 3.17
N THR A 190 19.02 10.67 3.83
CA THR A 190 19.93 11.03 4.93
C THR A 190 19.22 11.22 6.28
N LEU A 191 18.00 10.73 6.42
CA LEU A 191 17.22 10.91 7.63
C LEU A 191 17.76 10.03 8.78
N GLU A 192 18.21 10.64 9.86
CA GLU A 192 18.89 9.99 11.00
C GLU A 192 17.91 9.30 11.95
N THR A 193 17.06 8.43 11.41
CA THR A 193 16.14 7.57 12.18
C THR A 193 15.69 6.41 11.32
N PRO A 194 15.25 5.27 11.88
CA PRO A 194 14.64 4.17 11.11
C PRO A 194 13.43 4.62 10.30
N VAL A 195 13.38 4.20 9.04
CA VAL A 195 12.28 4.49 8.11
C VAL A 195 11.77 3.18 7.49
N ILE A 196 10.52 2.84 7.75
CA ILE A 196 9.84 1.67 7.18
C ILE A 196 8.73 2.15 6.25
N ILE A 197 8.74 1.66 5.02
CA ILE A 197 7.75 1.94 3.99
C ILE A 197 6.90 0.69 3.78
N VAL A 198 5.59 0.88 3.65
CA VAL A 198 4.65 -0.19 3.31
C VAL A 198 3.75 0.24 2.17
N VAL A 199 3.81 -0.46 1.05
CA VAL A 199 2.82 -0.31 -0.02
C VAL A 199 1.60 -1.14 0.35
N ILE A 200 0.49 -0.48 0.68
CA ILE A 200 -0.72 -1.16 1.18
C ILE A 200 -1.79 -1.38 0.10
N GLY A 201 -1.65 -0.74 -1.05
CA GLY A 201 -2.55 -0.86 -2.19
C GLY A 201 -1.82 -0.50 -3.48
N GLU A 202 -1.94 0.73 -3.97
CA GLU A 202 -1.23 1.19 -5.15
C GLU A 202 -0.02 2.05 -4.77
N GLY A 203 1.17 1.67 -5.24
CA GLY A 203 2.38 2.48 -5.19
C GLY A 203 2.63 3.12 -6.56
N GLY A 204 1.92 4.22 -6.87
CA GLY A 204 1.94 4.82 -8.21
C GLY A 204 2.95 5.95 -8.39
N SER A 205 3.89 5.77 -9.33
CA SER A 205 4.75 6.82 -9.90
C SER A 205 5.44 7.72 -8.87
N GLY A 206 5.66 8.99 -9.21
CA GLY A 206 6.20 10.03 -8.33
C GLY A 206 5.42 10.21 -7.03
N GLY A 207 4.11 9.89 -7.05
CA GLY A 207 3.26 9.91 -5.88
C GLY A 207 3.75 8.99 -4.77
N ALA A 208 4.14 7.78 -5.14
CA ALA A 208 4.66 6.79 -4.21
C ALA A 208 6.07 7.14 -3.73
N ILE A 209 7.02 7.39 -4.66
CA ILE A 209 8.43 7.59 -4.32
C ILE A 209 8.68 8.81 -3.43
N GLY A 210 7.79 9.80 -3.46
CA GLY A 210 7.88 10.98 -2.60
C GLY A 210 7.82 10.69 -1.10
N ILE A 211 7.40 9.48 -0.69
CA ILE A 211 7.43 9.00 0.69
C ILE A 211 7.91 7.54 0.81
N ALA A 212 8.53 6.99 -0.25
CA ALA A 212 8.86 5.56 -0.32
C ALA A 212 10.35 5.23 -0.28
N LEU A 213 11.21 6.16 0.15
CA LEU A 213 12.64 5.91 0.34
C LEU A 213 12.92 5.60 1.81
N GLY A 214 13.32 4.38 2.14
CA GLY A 214 13.52 3.95 3.53
C GLY A 214 14.45 2.76 3.70
N ASP A 215 14.71 2.41 4.95
CA ASP A 215 15.57 1.28 5.33
C ASP A 215 14.93 -0.06 4.99
N ARG A 216 13.61 -0.12 5.10
CA ARG A 216 12.80 -1.25 4.67
C ARG A 216 11.67 -0.75 3.78
N VAL A 217 11.51 -1.40 2.63
CA VAL A 217 10.37 -1.21 1.72
C VAL A 217 9.64 -2.54 1.66
N ILE A 218 8.40 -2.56 2.08
CA ILE A 218 7.59 -3.76 2.25
C ILE A 218 6.33 -3.59 1.42
N MET A 219 5.77 -4.67 0.90
CA MET A 219 4.49 -4.65 0.20
C MET A 219 3.49 -5.59 0.87
N LEU A 220 2.22 -5.25 0.90
CA LEU A 220 1.18 -6.25 1.12
C LEU A 220 1.12 -7.19 -0.09
N GLU A 221 0.75 -8.45 0.14
CA GLU A 221 0.81 -9.52 -0.87
C GLU A 221 0.13 -9.14 -2.19
N HIS A 222 -1.07 -8.54 -2.11
CA HIS A 222 -1.89 -8.13 -3.26
C HIS A 222 -1.86 -6.60 -3.47
N SER A 223 -0.72 -5.97 -3.24
CA SER A 223 -0.45 -4.58 -3.60
C SER A 223 0.40 -4.49 -4.87
N ILE A 224 0.43 -3.33 -5.51
CA ILE A 224 1.22 -3.10 -6.72
C ILE A 224 2.15 -1.90 -6.55
N TYR A 225 3.32 -1.96 -7.19
CA TYR A 225 4.29 -0.88 -7.20
C TYR A 225 4.79 -0.64 -8.61
N SER A 226 4.49 0.52 -9.19
CA SER A 226 4.79 0.80 -10.61
C SER A 226 5.03 2.27 -10.87
N VAL A 227 5.93 2.54 -11.84
CA VAL A 227 6.21 3.90 -12.34
C VAL A 227 5.02 4.53 -13.07
N ILE A 228 4.12 3.72 -13.63
CA ILE A 228 2.99 4.15 -14.43
C ILE A 228 1.82 3.17 -14.27
N PRO A 229 0.55 3.61 -14.28
CA PRO A 229 -0.59 2.70 -14.38
C PRO A 229 -0.53 1.86 -15.66
N PRO A 230 -0.93 0.56 -15.64
CA PRO A 230 -0.91 -0.29 -16.84
C PRO A 230 -1.65 0.28 -18.03
N GLU A 231 -2.78 0.96 -17.80
CA GLU A 231 -3.56 1.63 -18.84
C GLU A 231 -2.75 2.75 -19.54
N GLY A 232 -2.02 3.53 -18.76
CA GLY A 232 -1.13 4.58 -19.27
C GLY A 232 0.05 4.00 -20.03
N CYS A 233 0.67 2.93 -19.53
CA CYS A 233 1.74 2.20 -20.21
C CYS A 233 1.25 1.66 -21.55
N ALA A 234 0.10 0.99 -21.57
CA ALA A 234 -0.50 0.45 -22.78
C ALA A 234 -0.79 1.53 -23.83
N ALA A 235 -1.33 2.67 -23.40
CA ALA A 235 -1.59 3.80 -24.30
C ALA A 235 -0.32 4.34 -24.94
N ILE A 236 0.79 4.40 -24.21
CA ILE A 236 2.08 4.92 -24.71
C ILE A 236 2.76 3.88 -25.61
N ILE A 237 2.93 2.65 -25.16
CA ILE A 237 3.73 1.62 -25.82
C ILE A 237 2.95 0.98 -26.98
N TYR A 238 1.70 0.62 -26.73
CA TYR A 238 0.88 -0.11 -27.71
C TYR A 238 -0.09 0.78 -28.49
N LYS A 239 -0.18 2.08 -28.14
CA LYS A 239 -1.16 3.02 -28.72
C LYS A 239 -2.63 2.60 -28.45
N ASP A 240 -2.86 1.75 -27.47
CA ASP A 240 -4.16 1.19 -27.10
C ASP A 240 -4.23 0.92 -25.60
N ALA A 241 -4.99 1.74 -24.85
CA ALA A 241 -5.21 1.57 -23.42
C ALA A 241 -5.96 0.27 -23.07
N GLY A 242 -6.70 -0.33 -24.03
CA GLY A 242 -7.40 -1.62 -23.85
C GLY A 242 -6.44 -2.81 -23.62
N ARG A 243 -5.15 -2.66 -23.97
CA ARG A 243 -4.10 -3.66 -23.75
C ARG A 243 -3.45 -3.56 -22.36
N ALA A 244 -4.14 -2.98 -21.39
CA ALA A 244 -3.64 -2.80 -20.04
C ALA A 244 -3.21 -4.12 -19.34
N LYS A 245 -3.85 -5.25 -19.66
CA LYS A 245 -3.48 -6.57 -19.14
C LYS A 245 -2.06 -6.98 -19.56
N GLU A 246 -1.74 -6.82 -20.82
CA GLU A 246 -0.40 -7.11 -21.35
C GLU A 246 0.65 -6.16 -20.76
N ALA A 247 0.29 -4.89 -20.59
CA ALA A 247 1.16 -3.92 -19.95
C ALA A 247 1.41 -4.26 -18.46
N ALA A 248 0.41 -4.75 -17.72
CA ALA A 248 0.56 -5.17 -16.35
C ALA A 248 1.58 -6.32 -16.20
N GLU A 249 1.52 -7.33 -17.09
CA GLU A 249 2.49 -8.42 -17.12
C GLU A 249 3.92 -7.94 -17.44
N ALA A 250 4.04 -7.01 -18.38
CA ALA A 250 5.34 -6.47 -18.79
C ALA A 250 5.97 -5.57 -17.71
N LEU A 251 5.18 -4.84 -16.94
CA LEU A 251 5.63 -3.89 -15.91
C LEU A 251 6.22 -4.56 -14.67
N LYS A 252 5.98 -5.85 -14.44
CA LYS A 252 6.49 -6.58 -13.25
C LYS A 252 6.16 -5.85 -11.93
N LEU A 253 4.89 -5.48 -11.78
CA LEU A 253 4.41 -4.56 -10.74
C LEU A 253 3.93 -5.23 -9.45
N THR A 254 3.87 -6.58 -9.42
CA THR A 254 3.36 -7.31 -8.25
C THR A 254 4.37 -7.33 -7.10
N SER A 255 3.91 -7.63 -5.89
CA SER A 255 4.80 -7.79 -4.73
C SER A 255 5.85 -8.88 -4.94
N LYS A 256 5.46 -9.98 -5.61
CA LYS A 256 6.36 -11.10 -5.93
C LYS A 256 7.43 -10.68 -6.95
N ASP A 257 7.04 -9.94 -8.00
CA ASP A 257 7.99 -9.40 -8.97
C ASP A 257 8.96 -8.42 -8.29
N ALA A 258 8.46 -7.48 -7.49
CA ALA A 258 9.27 -6.47 -6.81
C ALA A 258 10.27 -7.10 -5.82
N LEU A 259 9.87 -8.15 -5.11
CA LEU A 259 10.77 -8.91 -4.24
C LEU A 259 11.84 -9.66 -5.06
N GLY A 260 11.44 -10.33 -6.14
CA GLY A 260 12.35 -11.04 -7.03
C GLY A 260 13.39 -10.13 -7.72
N LEU A 261 13.02 -8.87 -7.96
CA LEU A 261 13.90 -7.84 -8.52
C LEU A 261 14.74 -7.10 -7.45
N GLY A 262 14.57 -7.40 -6.17
CA GLY A 262 15.27 -6.72 -5.08
C GLY A 262 14.83 -5.25 -4.85
N VAL A 263 13.66 -4.87 -5.33
CA VAL A 263 13.09 -3.52 -5.14
C VAL A 263 12.50 -3.37 -3.74
N ILE A 264 11.97 -4.46 -3.18
CA ILE A 264 11.42 -4.51 -1.82
C ILE A 264 12.14 -5.55 -0.96
N ASP A 265 11.98 -5.43 0.37
CA ASP A 265 12.68 -6.27 1.35
C ASP A 265 11.81 -7.42 1.88
N ASP A 266 10.48 -7.27 1.90
CA ASP A 266 9.59 -8.29 2.47
C ASP A 266 8.17 -8.14 1.92
N ILE A 267 7.38 -9.22 2.00
CA ILE A 267 5.96 -9.25 1.66
C ILE A 267 5.17 -9.58 2.91
N VAL A 268 4.17 -8.78 3.20
CA VAL A 268 3.20 -9.06 4.27
C VAL A 268 2.11 -9.97 3.71
N PRO A 269 1.93 -11.19 4.22
CA PRO A 269 0.88 -12.08 3.74
C PRO A 269 -0.50 -11.51 4.07
N GLU A 270 -1.38 -11.52 3.09
CA GLU A 270 -2.77 -11.14 3.26
C GLU A 270 -3.63 -12.35 3.69
N PRO A 271 -4.78 -12.11 4.32
CA PRO A 271 -5.76 -13.17 4.56
C PRO A 271 -6.16 -13.84 3.24
N LEU A 272 -6.52 -15.11 3.30
CA LEU A 272 -7.04 -15.83 2.14
C LEU A 272 -8.22 -15.08 1.52
N GLY A 273 -8.10 -14.72 0.26
CA GLY A 273 -9.06 -13.88 -0.46
C GLY A 273 -8.77 -12.37 -0.37
N GLY A 274 -7.64 -11.95 0.20
CA GLY A 274 -7.17 -10.56 0.24
C GLY A 274 -7.61 -9.76 1.48
N ALA A 275 -6.97 -8.62 1.68
CA ALA A 275 -7.17 -7.75 2.87
C ALA A 275 -8.62 -7.23 3.01
N HIS A 276 -9.34 -7.06 1.90
CA HIS A 276 -10.73 -6.58 1.90
C HIS A 276 -11.73 -7.58 2.50
N ARG A 277 -11.36 -8.86 2.62
CA ARG A 277 -12.20 -9.90 3.22
C ARG A 277 -11.99 -10.03 4.74
N ASN A 278 -10.80 -9.70 5.23
CA ASN A 278 -10.50 -9.70 6.66
C ASN A 278 -9.45 -8.64 7.02
N MET A 279 -9.92 -7.41 7.19
CA MET A 279 -9.08 -6.26 7.51
C MET A 279 -8.31 -6.43 8.83
N GLU A 280 -8.95 -7.02 9.86
CA GLU A 280 -8.30 -7.17 11.16
C GLU A 280 -7.12 -8.16 11.12
N LEU A 281 -7.26 -9.27 10.38
CA LEU A 281 -6.16 -10.21 10.20
C LEU A 281 -5.05 -9.60 9.35
N ALA A 282 -5.39 -8.87 8.28
CA ALA A 282 -4.41 -8.14 7.47
C ALA A 282 -3.63 -7.13 8.30
N ALA A 283 -4.31 -6.37 9.16
CA ALA A 283 -3.67 -5.40 10.05
C ALA A 283 -2.78 -6.07 11.11
N ARG A 284 -3.20 -7.21 11.69
CA ARG A 284 -2.36 -7.98 12.61
C ARG A 284 -1.10 -8.52 11.95
N ASN A 285 -1.22 -9.07 10.73
CA ASN A 285 -0.08 -9.54 9.96
C ASN A 285 0.90 -8.40 9.68
N LEU A 286 0.38 -7.25 9.25
CA LEU A 286 1.19 -6.05 9.01
C LEU A 286 1.86 -5.56 10.30
N LYS A 287 1.14 -5.49 11.42
CA LYS A 287 1.71 -5.09 12.73
C LYS A 287 2.88 -5.99 13.13
N ALA A 288 2.74 -7.31 12.97
CA ALA A 288 3.79 -8.26 13.30
C ALA A 288 5.07 -8.04 12.47
N VAL A 289 4.91 -7.80 11.16
CA VAL A 289 6.04 -7.53 10.26
C VAL A 289 6.69 -6.19 10.57
N LEU A 290 5.90 -5.14 10.85
CA LEU A 290 6.44 -3.83 11.27
C LEU A 290 7.28 -3.94 12.54
N LEU A 291 6.79 -4.64 13.57
CA LEU A 291 7.51 -4.84 14.84
C LEU A 291 8.81 -5.61 14.64
N LYS A 292 8.83 -6.65 13.79
CA LYS A 292 10.03 -7.40 13.42
C LYS A 292 11.09 -6.49 12.81
N HIS A 293 10.73 -5.78 11.74
CA HIS A 293 11.68 -4.91 11.04
C HIS A 293 12.14 -3.72 11.88
N LEU A 294 11.24 -3.13 12.67
CA LEU A 294 11.60 -2.04 13.57
C LEU A 294 12.61 -2.51 14.62
N SER A 295 12.39 -3.68 15.22
CA SER A 295 13.31 -4.26 16.21
C SER A 295 14.70 -4.55 15.62
N ASP A 296 14.79 -4.89 14.34
CA ASP A 296 16.07 -5.11 13.67
C ASP A 296 16.79 -3.80 13.36
N LEU A 297 16.06 -2.77 12.92
CA LEU A 297 16.63 -1.47 12.61
C LEU A 297 17.09 -0.71 13.86
N GLU A 298 16.40 -0.87 14.99
CA GLU A 298 16.75 -0.24 16.28
C GLU A 298 18.07 -0.77 16.88
N LYS A 299 18.59 -1.90 16.39
CA LYS A 299 19.91 -2.44 16.79
C LYS A 299 21.08 -1.73 16.12
N LEU A 300 20.82 -1.02 15.01
CA LEU A 300 21.84 -0.36 14.23
C LEU A 300 22.15 1.02 14.81
N SER A 301 23.42 1.41 14.77
CA SER A 301 23.80 2.80 14.96
C SER A 301 23.35 3.65 13.77
N ILE A 302 23.19 4.96 13.97
CA ILE A 302 22.78 5.87 12.88
C ILE A 302 23.73 5.80 11.68
N PRO A 303 25.07 5.80 11.83
CA PRO A 303 25.97 5.63 10.69
C PRO A 303 25.76 4.31 9.91
N GLU A 304 25.57 3.19 10.62
CA GLU A 304 25.30 1.89 9.99
C GLU A 304 23.96 1.88 9.26
N LEU A 305 22.92 2.48 9.86
CA LEU A 305 21.60 2.63 9.26
C LEU A 305 21.68 3.38 7.93
N LEU A 306 22.35 4.53 7.91
CA LEU A 306 22.50 5.37 6.72
C LEU A 306 23.36 4.69 5.64
N ASP A 307 24.44 4.00 6.01
CA ASP A 307 25.29 3.24 5.08
C ASP A 307 24.50 2.10 4.43
N GLN A 308 23.74 1.32 5.22
CA GLN A 308 22.89 0.26 4.69
C GLN A 308 21.79 0.80 3.77
N ARG A 309 21.13 1.92 4.15
CA ARG A 309 20.13 2.59 3.31
C ARG A 309 20.75 3.02 1.98
N TYR A 310 21.92 3.66 2.01
CA TYR A 310 22.62 4.09 0.80
C TYR A 310 22.96 2.90 -0.09
N LYS A 311 23.58 1.86 0.44
CA LYS A 311 23.97 0.65 -0.30
C LYS A 311 22.76 -0.01 -0.96
N LYS A 312 21.67 -0.17 -0.22
CA LYS A 312 20.43 -0.74 -0.74
C LYS A 312 19.97 -0.08 -2.05
N PHE A 313 19.87 1.24 -2.08
CA PHE A 313 19.43 1.95 -3.29
C PHE A 313 20.51 2.02 -4.36
N ARG A 314 21.80 2.05 -3.96
CA ARG A 314 22.93 2.06 -4.89
C ARG A 314 23.08 0.75 -5.64
N ASP A 315 22.76 -0.36 -4.98
CA ASP A 315 22.94 -1.72 -5.51
C ASP A 315 21.70 -2.26 -6.25
N MET A 316 20.62 -1.47 -6.31
CA MET A 316 19.43 -1.83 -7.09
C MET A 316 19.73 -1.88 -8.58
N GLY A 317 19.28 -2.97 -9.22
CA GLY A 317 19.42 -3.20 -10.65
C GLY A 317 20.66 -4.03 -10.98
N THR A 318 20.62 -4.66 -12.17
CA THR A 318 21.74 -5.45 -12.72
C THR A 318 22.31 -4.74 -13.94
N TYR A 319 23.63 -4.68 -14.05
CA TYR A 319 24.31 -4.16 -15.22
C TYR A 319 25.43 -5.13 -15.64
N GLN A 320 25.76 -5.12 -16.91
CA GLN A 320 26.91 -5.82 -17.45
C GLN A 320 27.93 -4.79 -17.89
N GLU A 321 29.16 -4.91 -17.41
CA GLU A 321 30.27 -4.16 -17.97
C GLU A 321 30.66 -4.79 -19.30
N ALA A 322 30.66 -4.02 -20.38
CA ALA A 322 31.26 -4.46 -21.63
C ALA A 322 32.76 -4.66 -21.41
N ALA A 323 33.27 -5.86 -21.74
CA ALA A 323 34.71 -6.07 -21.76
C ALA A 323 35.32 -5.03 -22.71
N VAL A 324 36.17 -4.16 -22.17
CA VAL A 324 36.99 -3.28 -23.02
C VAL A 324 38.03 -4.20 -23.66
N GLU A 325 37.86 -4.55 -24.93
CA GLU A 325 38.94 -5.19 -25.72
C GLU A 325 40.05 -4.13 -25.83
N GLU A 326 41.21 -4.41 -25.21
CA GLU A 326 42.44 -3.63 -25.38
C GLU A 326 43.04 -3.81 -26.77
#